data_b718e38d1be15bef67f8df0cfa71d58a
#
_entry.id   b718e38d1be15bef67f8df0cfa71d58a
#
_cell.length_a   1.000
_cell.length_b   1.000
_cell.length_c   1.000
_cell.angle_alpha   90.00
_cell.angle_beta   90.00
_cell.angle_gamma   90.00
#
_symmetry.space_group_name_H-M   'P 1'
#
loop_
_entity.id
_entity.type
_entity.pdbx_description
1 polymer ?
#
loop_
_entity_poly.entity_id
_entity_poly.type
_entity_poly.pdbx_seq_one_letter_code
_entity_poly.pdbx_strand_id
1 'polypeptide(L)'
;IFNLYVYMDPTYDGSATLYSMPIAGLDDYRSSMTTLSKLIAEAGEDNTDNSLFTAEQQKAFWDAVNEGGTAFAQEIVDSCVAAGYADEGDVAAAASAWGFDGLAADATAKDFFLAIAEKYDWNFASMEAETAGSALSDLIPADVYAYSTTGVATGADVDTVSGIVKTGDYSMTITTTELSNSMIYQLQLPIASLDYYGDRSLYDYDNHSYGFKKGDLSKVRSVTSTPLGAGAYTFNKYSDGVIYLDANPSYYQGEPAAKHVNMKETQEADKITGVQAGTIDISDPSYSLEAANQIATINGGNSDLDGSVITTRLMDYRGYGYIALSANNVKVGNDPASEESKNLRKAIMTVIAAYRDEGINSYYGDTASVINYPISNTSWAAPQ
;
A
#
# COMPACT_ATOMS: atom_id res chain seq x y z
N ILE A 1 -17.17 -10.71 10.61
CA ILE A 1 -17.90 -10.55 9.35
C ILE A 1 -17.78 -9.12 8.85
N PHE A 2 -18.28 -8.09 9.56
CA PHE A 2 -18.19 -6.68 9.15
C PHE A 2 -16.80 -6.32 8.59
N ASN A 3 -15.75 -6.58 9.35
CA ASN A 3 -14.38 -6.23 8.97
C ASN A 3 -13.93 -6.91 7.66
N LEU A 4 -14.29 -8.18 7.44
CA LEU A 4 -14.00 -8.87 6.19
C LEU A 4 -14.71 -8.20 5.01
N TYR A 5 -15.98 -7.86 5.15
CA TYR A 5 -16.75 -7.24 4.08
C TYR A 5 -16.25 -5.82 3.73
N VAL A 6 -15.68 -5.07 4.69
CA VAL A 6 -15.00 -3.80 4.38
C VAL A 6 -13.84 -4.02 3.39
N TYR A 7 -13.01 -5.04 3.62
CA TYR A 7 -11.88 -5.34 2.70
C TYR A 7 -12.33 -5.97 1.37
N MET A 8 -13.51 -6.62 1.36
CA MET A 8 -14.06 -7.25 0.15
C MET A 8 -14.93 -6.28 -0.67
N ASP A 9 -15.26 -5.11 -0.12
CA ASP A 9 -16.10 -4.13 -0.83
C ASP A 9 -15.49 -3.75 -2.18
N PRO A 10 -16.30 -3.65 -3.26
CA PRO A 10 -15.81 -3.23 -4.58
C PRO A 10 -15.08 -1.88 -4.59
N THR A 11 -15.44 -0.97 -3.68
CA THR A 11 -14.83 0.37 -3.56
C THR A 11 -13.65 0.41 -2.57
N TYR A 12 -13.24 -0.73 -2.00
CA TYR A 12 -12.05 -0.78 -1.16
C TYR A 12 -10.79 -0.53 -2.01
N ASP A 13 -10.04 0.48 -1.62
CA ASP A 13 -8.88 1.05 -2.31
C ASP A 13 -7.53 0.77 -1.64
N GLY A 14 -7.52 -0.02 -0.58
CA GLY A 14 -6.30 -0.44 0.11
C GLY A 14 -5.63 -1.66 -0.55
N SER A 15 -4.82 -2.39 0.22
CA SER A 15 -4.05 -3.54 -0.27
C SER A 15 -4.90 -4.57 -0.99
N ALA A 16 -4.51 -4.92 -2.21
CA ALA A 16 -5.14 -5.98 -3.01
C ALA A 16 -5.01 -7.38 -2.39
N THR A 17 -4.11 -7.56 -1.44
CA THR A 17 -3.81 -8.87 -0.83
C THR A 17 -5.07 -9.60 -0.36
N LEU A 18 -6.05 -8.88 0.16
CA LEU A 18 -7.25 -9.48 0.73
C LEU A 18 -8.32 -9.81 -0.32
N TYR A 19 -8.56 -8.92 -1.25
CA TYR A 19 -9.57 -9.14 -2.27
C TYR A 19 -9.05 -9.89 -3.51
N SER A 20 -7.75 -10.21 -3.57
CA SER A 20 -7.18 -11.13 -4.55
C SER A 20 -7.15 -12.59 -4.08
N MET A 21 -7.63 -12.89 -2.86
CA MET A 21 -7.72 -14.25 -2.39
C MET A 21 -8.76 -15.06 -3.19
N PRO A 22 -8.53 -16.35 -3.45
CA PRO A 22 -9.46 -17.19 -4.20
C PRO A 22 -10.66 -17.61 -3.34
N ILE A 23 -11.40 -16.65 -2.79
CA ILE A 23 -12.61 -16.91 -1.99
C ILE A 23 -13.79 -17.11 -2.93
N ALA A 24 -14.55 -18.17 -2.72
CA ALA A 24 -15.72 -18.49 -3.55
C ALA A 24 -16.72 -17.34 -3.58
N GLY A 25 -17.10 -16.86 -4.76
CA GLY A 25 -18.06 -15.78 -4.99
C GLY A 25 -17.53 -14.36 -4.72
N LEU A 26 -16.22 -14.19 -4.43
CA LEU A 26 -15.64 -12.87 -4.19
C LEU A 26 -15.58 -12.05 -5.48
N ASP A 27 -15.17 -12.67 -6.59
CA ASP A 27 -15.11 -12.00 -7.89
C ASP A 27 -16.49 -11.53 -8.34
N ASP A 28 -17.53 -12.37 -8.18
CA ASP A 28 -18.92 -12.01 -8.49
C ASP A 28 -19.40 -10.84 -7.62
N TYR A 29 -19.08 -10.87 -6.32
CA TYR A 29 -19.45 -9.80 -5.38
C TYR A 29 -18.79 -8.48 -5.76
N ARG A 30 -17.49 -8.49 -6.09
CA ARG A 30 -16.76 -7.27 -6.45
C ARG A 30 -17.14 -6.75 -7.83
N SER A 31 -17.25 -7.61 -8.83
CA SER A 31 -17.57 -7.23 -10.21
C SER A 31 -19.02 -6.81 -10.42
N SER A 32 -19.91 -7.02 -9.43
CA SER A 32 -21.30 -6.55 -9.49
C SER A 32 -21.45 -5.04 -9.26
N MET A 33 -20.37 -4.34 -8.94
CA MET A 33 -20.31 -2.88 -8.82
C MET A 33 -19.08 -2.30 -9.51
N THR A 34 -19.17 -1.04 -9.88
CA THR A 34 -18.03 -0.20 -10.33
C THR A 34 -18.12 1.17 -9.68
N THR A 35 -17.07 2.00 -9.82
CA THR A 35 -17.10 3.38 -9.30
C THR A 35 -17.93 4.27 -10.20
N LEU A 36 -18.55 5.30 -9.63
CA LEU A 36 -19.30 6.29 -10.41
C LEU A 36 -18.38 7.06 -11.36
N SER A 37 -17.14 7.36 -10.94
CA SER A 37 -16.12 7.98 -11.78
C SER A 37 -15.86 7.20 -13.07
N LYS A 38 -15.74 5.88 -13.00
CA LYS A 38 -15.56 5.04 -14.18
C LYS A 38 -16.75 5.14 -15.14
N LEU A 39 -17.97 5.08 -14.62
CA LEU A 39 -19.18 5.19 -15.44
C LEU A 39 -19.29 6.55 -16.14
N ILE A 40 -18.94 7.64 -15.44
CA ILE A 40 -18.91 8.98 -16.02
C ILE A 40 -17.83 9.08 -17.11
N ALA A 41 -16.65 8.51 -16.85
CA ALA A 41 -15.55 8.51 -17.81
C ALA A 41 -15.89 7.70 -19.08
N GLU A 42 -16.46 6.52 -18.93
CA GLU A 42 -16.92 5.68 -20.05
C GLU A 42 -18.04 6.34 -20.87
N ALA A 43 -18.89 7.14 -20.23
CA ALA A 43 -19.93 7.90 -20.91
C ALA A 43 -19.38 9.09 -21.74
N GLY A 44 -18.17 9.58 -21.41
CA GLY A 44 -17.52 10.70 -22.08
C GLY A 44 -18.02 12.08 -21.67
N GLU A 45 -17.35 13.12 -22.18
CA GLU A 45 -17.62 14.52 -21.79
C GLU A 45 -19.01 15.01 -22.27
N ASP A 46 -19.47 14.57 -23.42
CA ASP A 46 -20.66 15.07 -24.11
C ASP A 46 -21.94 14.27 -23.81
N ASN A 47 -21.85 13.17 -23.11
CA ASN A 47 -23.00 12.33 -22.83
C ASN A 47 -23.70 12.77 -21.54
N THR A 48 -24.80 13.51 -21.67
CA THR A 48 -25.59 14.02 -20.54
C THR A 48 -26.84 13.21 -20.23
N ASP A 49 -27.16 12.19 -21.03
CA ASP A 49 -28.39 11.41 -20.90
C ASP A 49 -28.07 10.06 -20.25
N ASN A 50 -27.95 10.05 -18.90
CA ASN A 50 -27.64 8.87 -18.14
C ASN A 50 -28.52 8.76 -16.88
N SER A 51 -29.01 7.56 -16.58
CA SER A 51 -29.86 7.31 -15.40
C SER A 51 -29.07 7.15 -14.09
N LEU A 52 -27.74 7.03 -14.16
CA LEU A 52 -26.88 6.76 -13.01
C LEU A 52 -26.24 8.01 -12.42
N PHE A 53 -26.13 9.07 -13.22
CA PHE A 53 -25.57 10.35 -12.79
C PHE A 53 -26.24 11.51 -13.56
N THR A 54 -26.21 12.71 -12.97
CA THR A 54 -26.79 13.91 -13.57
C THR A 54 -25.82 14.58 -14.55
N ALA A 55 -26.33 15.40 -15.45
CA ALA A 55 -25.52 16.24 -16.35
C ALA A 55 -24.59 17.18 -15.55
N GLU A 56 -25.03 17.65 -14.38
CA GLU A 56 -24.21 18.48 -13.48
C GLU A 56 -23.04 17.69 -12.89
N GLN A 57 -23.26 16.45 -12.45
CA GLN A 57 -22.20 15.56 -11.96
C GLN A 57 -21.21 15.25 -13.07
N GLN A 58 -21.68 14.93 -14.27
CA GLN A 58 -20.79 14.67 -15.42
C GLN A 58 -19.93 15.89 -15.74
N LYS A 59 -20.54 17.07 -15.81
CA LYS A 59 -19.80 18.30 -16.07
C LYS A 59 -18.76 18.58 -14.97
N ALA A 60 -19.18 18.53 -13.71
CA ALA A 60 -18.27 18.77 -12.58
C ALA A 60 -17.11 17.77 -12.54
N PHE A 61 -17.36 16.50 -12.89
CA PHE A 61 -16.33 15.48 -13.00
C PHE A 61 -15.30 15.84 -14.09
N TRP A 62 -15.76 16.20 -15.29
CA TRP A 62 -14.82 16.53 -16.37
C TRP A 62 -14.13 17.88 -16.17
N ASP A 63 -14.78 18.86 -15.55
CA ASP A 63 -14.12 20.10 -15.10
C ASP A 63 -12.99 19.78 -14.11
N ALA A 64 -13.24 18.90 -13.14
CA ALA A 64 -12.23 18.47 -12.17
C ALA A 64 -11.07 17.68 -12.81
N VAL A 65 -11.35 16.81 -13.78
CA VAL A 65 -10.32 16.10 -14.57
C VAL A 65 -9.49 17.10 -15.38
N ASN A 66 -10.14 18.08 -16.03
CA ASN A 66 -9.48 19.05 -16.88
C ASN A 66 -8.61 20.03 -16.09
N GLU A 67 -8.97 20.39 -14.87
CA GLU A 67 -8.24 21.32 -14.01
C GLU A 67 -7.37 20.57 -12.98
N GLY A 68 -7.98 19.92 -12.00
CA GLY A 68 -7.27 19.26 -10.90
C GLY A 68 -6.47 18.04 -11.36
N GLY A 69 -7.02 17.21 -12.22
CA GLY A 69 -6.31 16.06 -12.77
C GLY A 69 -5.11 16.47 -13.62
N THR A 70 -5.27 17.49 -14.45
CA THR A 70 -4.14 18.04 -15.23
C THR A 70 -3.05 18.60 -14.30
N ALA A 71 -3.44 19.33 -13.25
CA ALA A 71 -2.49 19.86 -12.27
C ALA A 71 -1.73 18.74 -11.53
N PHE A 72 -2.42 17.67 -11.14
CA PHE A 72 -1.82 16.50 -10.51
C PHE A 72 -0.73 15.87 -11.39
N ALA A 73 -1.03 15.62 -12.66
CA ALA A 73 -0.07 15.06 -13.59
C ALA A 73 1.08 16.04 -13.89
N GLN A 74 0.81 17.36 -13.92
CA GLN A 74 1.84 18.37 -14.12
C GLN A 74 2.87 18.38 -12.98
N GLU A 75 2.44 18.21 -11.72
CA GLU A 75 3.35 18.10 -10.58
C GLU A 75 4.30 16.90 -10.72
N ILE A 76 3.83 15.78 -11.29
CA ILE A 76 4.68 14.61 -11.61
C ILE A 76 5.70 14.98 -12.70
N VAL A 77 5.25 15.65 -13.77
CA VAL A 77 6.14 16.10 -14.85
C VAL A 77 7.22 17.02 -14.30
N ASP A 78 6.84 18.01 -13.50
CA ASP A 78 7.76 18.99 -12.90
C ASP A 78 8.78 18.29 -11.98
N SER A 79 8.35 17.28 -11.24
CA SER A 79 9.23 16.46 -10.40
C SER A 79 10.25 15.68 -11.23
N CYS A 80 9.82 15.08 -12.36
CA CYS A 80 10.73 14.38 -13.29
C CYS A 80 11.74 15.33 -13.94
N VAL A 81 11.30 16.52 -14.33
CA VAL A 81 12.19 17.57 -14.89
C VAL A 81 13.20 18.03 -13.85
N ALA A 82 12.76 18.32 -12.62
CA ALA A 82 13.64 18.72 -11.53
C ALA A 82 14.69 17.65 -11.19
N ALA A 83 14.32 16.37 -11.33
CA ALA A 83 15.22 15.24 -11.12
C ALA A 83 16.13 14.93 -12.34
N GLY A 84 15.95 15.62 -13.48
CA GLY A 84 16.72 15.41 -14.71
C GLY A 84 16.34 14.14 -15.49
N TYR A 85 15.13 13.62 -15.30
CA TYR A 85 14.63 12.45 -16.03
C TYR A 85 13.90 12.82 -17.33
N ALA A 86 13.50 14.07 -17.49
CA ALA A 86 12.86 14.59 -18.69
C ALA A 86 13.29 16.05 -18.94
N ASP A 87 13.23 16.50 -20.19
CA ASP A 87 13.38 17.91 -20.55
C ASP A 87 12.08 18.68 -20.25
N GLU A 88 12.20 20.01 -20.05
CA GLU A 88 11.05 20.88 -19.84
C GLU A 88 10.07 20.78 -21.03
N GLY A 89 8.81 20.44 -20.71
CA GLY A 89 7.73 20.27 -21.68
C GLY A 89 7.67 18.89 -22.35
N ASP A 90 8.60 17.98 -22.08
CA ASP A 90 8.53 16.59 -22.58
C ASP A 90 7.73 15.71 -21.61
N VAL A 91 6.40 15.82 -21.70
CA VAL A 91 5.46 15.04 -20.89
C VAL A 91 5.58 13.55 -21.15
N ALA A 92 5.84 13.14 -22.39
CA ALA A 92 5.96 11.72 -22.74
C ALA A 92 7.20 11.07 -22.09
N ALA A 93 8.35 11.79 -22.07
CA ALA A 93 9.53 11.32 -21.38
C ALA A 93 9.33 11.26 -19.86
N ALA A 94 8.70 12.29 -19.27
CA ALA A 94 8.38 12.31 -17.84
C ALA A 94 7.46 11.16 -17.45
N ALA A 95 6.38 10.91 -18.21
CA ALA A 95 5.47 9.81 -17.99
C ALA A 95 6.17 8.45 -18.07
N SER A 96 7.04 8.24 -19.08
CA SER A 96 7.83 7.00 -19.21
C SER A 96 8.78 6.82 -18.03
N ALA A 97 9.45 7.90 -17.58
CA ALA A 97 10.32 7.87 -16.40
C ALA A 97 9.54 7.52 -15.12
N TRP A 98 8.25 7.90 -15.04
CA TRP A 98 7.34 7.58 -13.95
C TRP A 98 6.72 6.18 -14.05
N GLY A 99 6.96 5.46 -15.15
CA GLY A 99 6.45 4.10 -15.38
C GLY A 99 5.17 4.02 -16.21
N PHE A 100 4.88 5.07 -17.01
CA PHE A 100 3.76 5.13 -17.95
C PHE A 100 4.29 5.26 -19.38
N ASP A 101 4.53 4.12 -20.02
CA ASP A 101 5.02 4.08 -21.40
C ASP A 101 3.89 4.23 -22.42
N GLY A 102 4.25 4.74 -23.62
CA GLY A 102 3.38 4.74 -24.79
C GLY A 102 2.58 6.02 -25.02
N LEU A 103 2.78 7.09 -24.24
CA LEU A 103 2.22 8.39 -24.55
C LEU A 103 2.81 8.94 -25.85
N ALA A 104 2.01 9.70 -26.63
CA ALA A 104 2.45 10.37 -27.83
C ALA A 104 3.51 11.45 -27.50
N ALA A 105 4.42 11.73 -28.43
CA ALA A 105 5.48 12.72 -28.21
C ALA A 105 4.96 14.17 -28.00
N ASP A 106 3.72 14.46 -28.39
CA ASP A 106 3.02 15.71 -28.18
C ASP A 106 1.97 15.64 -27.05
N ALA A 107 2.06 14.61 -26.22
CA ALA A 107 1.14 14.41 -25.09
C ALA A 107 1.18 15.61 -24.12
N THR A 108 0.02 15.92 -23.56
CA THR A 108 -0.16 16.95 -22.55
C THR A 108 -0.22 16.32 -21.15
N ALA A 109 -0.12 17.15 -20.11
CA ALA A 109 -0.33 16.69 -18.74
C ALA A 109 -1.74 16.07 -18.54
N LYS A 110 -2.77 16.55 -19.27
CA LYS A 110 -4.08 15.92 -19.29
C LYS A 110 -4.01 14.49 -19.83
N ASP A 111 -3.30 14.26 -20.94
CA ASP A 111 -3.15 12.92 -21.52
C ASP A 111 -2.43 11.98 -20.56
N PHE A 112 -1.45 12.49 -19.83
CA PHE A 112 -0.77 11.72 -18.78
C PHE A 112 -1.72 11.40 -17.62
N PHE A 113 -2.53 12.36 -17.16
CA PHE A 113 -3.55 12.09 -16.14
C PHE A 113 -4.55 11.03 -16.59
N LEU A 114 -5.00 11.08 -17.85
CA LEU A 114 -5.91 10.07 -18.40
C LEU A 114 -5.28 8.67 -18.41
N ALA A 115 -3.99 8.57 -18.72
CA ALA A 115 -3.26 7.30 -18.63
C ALA A 115 -3.15 6.78 -17.19
N ILE A 116 -2.96 7.66 -16.21
CA ILE A 116 -3.02 7.32 -14.79
C ILE A 116 -4.43 6.82 -14.44
N ALA A 117 -5.46 7.55 -14.84
CA ALA A 117 -6.86 7.21 -14.56
C ALA A 117 -7.24 5.84 -15.15
N GLU A 118 -6.81 5.55 -16.36
CA GLU A 118 -7.03 4.25 -17.01
C GLU A 118 -6.32 3.11 -16.27
N LYS A 119 -5.05 3.31 -15.86
CA LYS A 119 -4.28 2.34 -15.08
C LYS A 119 -4.98 1.96 -13.76
N TYR A 120 -5.61 2.91 -13.10
CA TYR A 120 -6.30 2.73 -11.83
C TYR A 120 -7.82 2.57 -11.96
N ASP A 121 -8.30 2.31 -13.17
CA ASP A 121 -9.73 2.07 -13.45
C ASP A 121 -10.63 3.21 -12.92
N TRP A 122 -10.14 4.45 -13.03
CA TRP A 122 -10.80 5.69 -12.57
C TRP A 122 -11.10 5.73 -11.06
N ASN A 123 -10.42 4.93 -10.26
CA ASN A 123 -10.50 5.00 -8.81
C ASN A 123 -9.57 6.11 -8.29
N PHE A 124 -10.12 7.28 -7.98
CA PHE A 124 -9.35 8.45 -7.55
C PHE A 124 -8.51 8.18 -6.28
N ALA A 125 -9.04 7.40 -5.34
CA ALA A 125 -8.30 7.07 -4.14
C ALA A 125 -7.07 6.19 -4.45
N SER A 126 -7.19 5.26 -5.41
CA SER A 126 -6.05 4.45 -5.85
C SER A 126 -5.02 5.25 -6.65
N MET A 127 -5.46 6.31 -7.35
CA MET A 127 -4.56 7.19 -8.10
C MET A 127 -3.66 8.05 -7.20
N GLU A 128 -4.00 8.22 -5.91
CA GLU A 128 -3.13 8.87 -4.91
C GLU A 128 -1.76 8.19 -4.76
N ALA A 129 -1.62 6.94 -5.20
CA ALA A 129 -0.33 6.24 -5.24
C ALA A 129 0.71 6.92 -6.15
N GLU A 130 0.27 7.74 -7.10
CA GLU A 130 1.14 8.47 -8.03
C GLU A 130 1.46 9.91 -7.58
N THR A 131 1.08 10.31 -6.38
CA THR A 131 1.33 11.66 -5.85
C THR A 131 2.81 12.02 -5.86
N ALA A 132 3.15 13.13 -6.50
CA ALA A 132 4.50 13.70 -6.51
C ALA A 132 4.64 14.98 -5.67
N GLY A 133 3.52 15.63 -5.38
CA GLY A 133 3.42 16.87 -4.61
C GLY A 133 2.12 16.90 -3.83
N SER A 134 1.09 17.55 -4.39
CA SER A 134 -0.25 17.59 -3.77
C SER A 134 -0.98 16.26 -3.94
N ALA A 135 -1.81 15.89 -2.96
CA ALA A 135 -2.72 14.78 -3.13
C ALA A 135 -3.81 15.12 -4.18
N LEU A 136 -4.29 14.13 -4.91
CA LEU A 136 -5.36 14.34 -5.90
C LEU A 136 -6.63 14.88 -5.21
N SER A 137 -6.92 14.42 -3.99
CA SER A 137 -8.01 14.90 -3.15
C SER A 137 -7.92 16.38 -2.76
N ASP A 138 -6.72 16.98 -2.82
CA ASP A 138 -6.51 18.42 -2.57
C ASP A 138 -6.71 19.26 -3.85
N LEU A 139 -6.60 18.65 -5.02
CA LEU A 139 -6.69 19.32 -6.32
C LEU A 139 -8.08 19.19 -6.97
N ILE A 140 -8.88 18.23 -6.54
CA ILE A 140 -10.24 17.98 -7.02
C ILE A 140 -11.25 18.45 -5.97
N PRO A 141 -12.37 19.10 -6.36
CA PRO A 141 -13.44 19.48 -5.43
C PRO A 141 -13.89 18.28 -4.58
N ALA A 142 -14.02 18.47 -3.27
CA ALA A 142 -14.25 17.38 -2.30
C ALA A 142 -15.55 16.61 -2.56
N ASP A 143 -16.59 17.27 -3.09
CA ASP A 143 -17.85 16.64 -3.46
C ASP A 143 -17.70 15.76 -4.71
N VAL A 144 -16.90 16.19 -5.70
CA VAL A 144 -16.56 15.39 -6.90
C VAL A 144 -15.76 14.16 -6.49
N TYR A 145 -14.73 14.34 -5.65
CA TYR A 145 -13.95 13.24 -5.13
C TYR A 145 -14.82 12.23 -4.38
N ALA A 146 -15.71 12.70 -3.53
CA ALA A 146 -16.58 11.85 -2.71
C ALA A 146 -17.50 10.96 -3.55
N TYR A 147 -18.26 11.51 -4.52
CA TYR A 147 -19.14 10.69 -5.34
C TYR A 147 -18.40 9.84 -6.38
N SER A 148 -17.21 10.26 -6.79
CA SER A 148 -16.38 9.51 -7.74
C SER A 148 -15.89 8.20 -7.15
N THR A 149 -15.79 8.09 -5.84
CA THR A 149 -15.42 6.86 -5.13
C THR A 149 -16.63 6.00 -4.72
N THR A 150 -17.85 6.40 -5.04
CA THR A 150 -19.07 5.65 -4.69
C THR A 150 -19.31 4.51 -5.68
N GLY A 151 -19.61 3.31 -5.16
CA GLY A 151 -19.95 2.14 -5.96
C GLY A 151 -21.39 2.20 -6.50
N VAL A 152 -21.55 1.82 -7.76
CA VAL A 152 -22.82 1.71 -8.47
C VAL A 152 -22.96 0.30 -9.04
N ALA A 153 -24.16 -0.30 -8.88
CA ALA A 153 -24.45 -1.64 -9.41
C ALA A 153 -24.41 -1.66 -10.94
N THR A 154 -23.72 -2.65 -11.51
CA THR A 154 -23.51 -2.81 -12.97
C THR A 154 -24.24 -4.01 -13.55
N GLY A 155 -25.29 -4.47 -12.93
CA GLY A 155 -26.07 -5.64 -13.36
C GLY A 155 -26.85 -6.25 -12.23
N ALA A 156 -26.90 -7.60 -12.16
CA ALA A 156 -27.43 -8.29 -11.00
C ALA A 156 -26.51 -8.00 -9.81
N ASP A 157 -27.04 -7.30 -8.80
CA ASP A 157 -26.27 -7.05 -7.59
C ASP A 157 -26.06 -8.35 -6.82
N VAL A 158 -24.81 -8.68 -6.54
CA VAL A 158 -24.43 -9.82 -5.68
C VAL A 158 -24.13 -9.27 -4.30
N ASP A 159 -25.06 -9.45 -3.38
CA ASP A 159 -25.07 -8.83 -2.06
C ASP A 159 -24.24 -9.57 -0.99
N THR A 160 -23.70 -10.75 -1.33
CA THR A 160 -22.88 -11.56 -0.41
C THR A 160 -21.74 -12.29 -1.12
N VAL A 161 -20.69 -12.58 -0.38
CA VAL A 161 -19.61 -13.47 -0.81
C VAL A 161 -19.95 -14.89 -0.36
N SER A 162 -20.33 -15.77 -1.28
CA SER A 162 -20.85 -17.11 -0.97
C SER A 162 -19.86 -17.98 -0.19
N GLY A 163 -18.58 -17.71 -0.30
CA GLY A 163 -17.51 -18.40 0.43
C GLY A 163 -17.33 -17.92 1.88
N ILE A 164 -18.01 -16.86 2.33
CA ILE A 164 -17.89 -16.34 3.70
C ILE A 164 -19.19 -16.62 4.45
N VAL A 165 -19.20 -17.63 5.33
CA VAL A 165 -20.40 -18.08 6.02
C VAL A 165 -20.20 -18.00 7.54
N LYS A 166 -21.07 -17.24 8.22
CA LYS A 166 -21.18 -17.26 9.69
C LYS A 166 -21.80 -18.60 10.13
N THR A 167 -21.08 -19.37 10.92
CA THR A 167 -21.52 -20.67 11.41
C THR A 167 -21.94 -20.66 12.88
N GLY A 168 -21.72 -19.53 13.57
CA GLY A 168 -22.13 -19.33 14.97
C GLY A 168 -21.71 -17.93 15.43
N ASP A 169 -21.97 -17.61 16.70
CA ASP A 169 -21.67 -16.29 17.24
C ASP A 169 -20.18 -15.95 17.22
N TYR A 170 -19.32 -16.97 17.33
CA TYR A 170 -17.86 -16.83 17.37
C TYR A 170 -17.17 -17.68 16.30
N SER A 171 -17.90 -18.13 15.29
CA SER A 171 -17.34 -18.99 14.25
C SER A 171 -17.82 -18.60 12.87
N MET A 172 -16.94 -18.77 11.88
CA MET A 172 -17.24 -18.63 10.46
C MET A 172 -16.42 -19.62 9.65
N THR A 173 -16.87 -19.90 8.45
CA THR A 173 -16.15 -20.69 7.46
C THR A 173 -15.81 -19.78 6.28
N ILE A 174 -14.58 -19.89 5.79
CA ILE A 174 -14.14 -19.27 4.54
C ILE A 174 -13.80 -20.40 3.57
N THR A 175 -14.53 -20.44 2.44
CA THR A 175 -14.35 -21.44 1.39
C THR A 175 -13.58 -20.82 0.23
N THR A 176 -12.55 -21.53 -0.23
CA THR A 176 -11.74 -21.12 -1.37
C THR A 176 -11.98 -21.99 -2.59
N THR A 177 -11.81 -21.42 -3.78
CA THR A 177 -11.94 -22.14 -5.06
C THR A 177 -10.70 -22.96 -5.39
N GLU A 178 -9.57 -22.63 -4.76
CA GLU A 178 -8.31 -23.36 -4.90
C GLU A 178 -7.49 -23.31 -3.61
N LEU A 179 -6.47 -24.15 -3.51
CA LEU A 179 -5.56 -24.17 -2.36
C LEU A 179 -4.56 -23.02 -2.48
N SER A 180 -4.57 -22.13 -1.49
CA SER A 180 -3.59 -21.06 -1.35
C SER A 180 -2.78 -21.24 -0.05
N ASN A 181 -1.50 -21.51 -0.17
CA ASN A 181 -0.60 -21.72 0.97
C ASN A 181 -0.37 -20.46 1.82
N SER A 182 -0.55 -19.27 1.22
CA SER A 182 -0.37 -17.98 1.89
C SER A 182 -1.64 -17.45 2.57
N MET A 183 -2.80 -18.03 2.29
CA MET A 183 -4.10 -17.51 2.71
C MET A 183 -4.25 -17.34 4.22
N ILE A 184 -3.73 -18.29 4.99
CA ILE A 184 -3.78 -18.22 6.46
C ILE A 184 -3.06 -16.97 7.01
N TYR A 185 -2.02 -16.51 6.33
CA TYR A 185 -1.30 -15.29 6.70
C TYR A 185 -2.03 -14.04 6.20
N GLN A 186 -2.68 -14.12 5.05
CA GLN A 186 -3.47 -13.02 4.49
C GLN A 186 -4.74 -12.73 5.29
N LEU A 187 -5.27 -13.73 5.99
CA LEU A 187 -6.43 -13.59 6.89
C LEU A 187 -6.09 -13.04 8.29
N GLN A 188 -4.83 -12.68 8.55
CA GLN A 188 -4.44 -11.98 9.78
C GLN A 188 -4.90 -10.51 9.73
N LEU A 189 -6.18 -10.28 9.95
CA LEU A 189 -6.78 -8.96 9.93
C LEU A 189 -6.89 -8.38 11.34
N PRO A 190 -6.60 -7.09 11.54
CA PRO A 190 -6.98 -6.40 12.76
C PRO A 190 -8.49 -6.46 12.96
N ILE A 191 -8.94 -6.73 14.17
CA ILE A 191 -10.36 -6.73 14.47
C ILE A 191 -10.83 -5.30 14.70
N ALA A 192 -11.76 -4.82 13.86
CA ALA A 192 -12.34 -3.51 13.94
C ALA A 192 -13.76 -3.56 14.51
N SER A 193 -14.08 -2.59 15.39
CA SER A 193 -15.42 -2.49 16.01
C SER A 193 -16.45 -2.01 14.99
N LEU A 194 -17.52 -2.76 14.83
CA LEU A 194 -18.67 -2.37 14.02
C LEU A 194 -19.27 -1.03 14.51
N ASP A 195 -19.37 -0.82 15.82
CA ASP A 195 -19.99 0.38 16.38
C ASP A 195 -19.18 1.66 16.12
N TYR A 196 -17.88 1.54 15.87
CA TYR A 196 -17.01 2.67 15.59
C TYR A 196 -16.79 2.88 14.09
N TYR A 197 -16.41 1.82 13.38
CA TYR A 197 -16.05 1.90 11.96
C TYR A 197 -17.25 1.75 11.01
N GLY A 198 -18.34 1.15 11.48
CA GLY A 198 -19.57 0.92 10.70
C GLY A 198 -20.80 1.57 11.33
N ASP A 199 -21.95 1.06 10.94
CA ASP A 199 -23.25 1.42 11.49
C ASP A 199 -23.99 0.15 11.91
N ARG A 200 -24.21 -0.02 13.21
CA ARG A 200 -24.92 -1.20 13.73
C ARG A 200 -26.35 -1.31 13.23
N SER A 201 -27.01 -0.21 12.90
CA SER A 201 -28.36 -0.22 12.33
C SER A 201 -28.44 -0.81 10.93
N LEU A 202 -27.29 -0.84 10.23
CA LEU A 202 -27.10 -1.45 8.91
C LEU A 202 -26.51 -2.87 9.00
N TYR A 203 -26.45 -3.49 10.20
CA TYR A 203 -25.94 -4.83 10.33
C TYR A 203 -27.07 -5.84 10.53
N ASP A 204 -27.31 -6.64 9.51
CA ASP A 204 -28.22 -7.78 9.50
C ASP A 204 -27.63 -8.87 8.60
N TYR A 205 -26.97 -9.86 9.24
CA TYR A 205 -26.27 -10.91 8.50
C TYR A 205 -27.22 -11.73 7.60
N ASP A 206 -28.42 -12.02 8.07
CA ASP A 206 -29.38 -12.88 7.36
C ASP A 206 -29.95 -12.17 6.12
N ASN A 207 -29.97 -10.83 6.13
CA ASN A 207 -30.36 -10.00 5.00
C ASN A 207 -29.16 -9.40 4.23
N HIS A 208 -27.97 -10.00 4.36
CA HIS A 208 -26.74 -9.63 3.66
C HIS A 208 -26.34 -8.15 3.84
N SER A 209 -26.62 -7.60 5.02
CA SER A 209 -26.23 -6.26 5.41
C SER A 209 -25.13 -6.31 6.47
N TYR A 210 -23.98 -5.73 6.19
CA TYR A 210 -22.76 -5.97 6.96
C TYR A 210 -22.27 -4.76 7.74
N GLY A 211 -23.16 -3.78 8.04
CA GLY A 211 -22.85 -2.62 8.85
C GLY A 211 -22.37 -1.40 8.06
N PHE A 212 -22.54 -1.45 6.75
CA PHE A 212 -22.36 -0.33 5.82
C PHE A 212 -23.16 -0.64 4.54
N LYS A 213 -23.41 0.36 3.73
CA LYS A 213 -24.00 0.17 2.40
C LYS A 213 -22.89 -0.33 1.45
N LYS A 214 -23.10 -1.46 0.78
CA LYS A 214 -22.16 -1.96 -0.24
C LYS A 214 -21.86 -0.85 -1.27
N GLY A 215 -20.58 -0.66 -1.57
CA GLY A 215 -20.11 0.41 -2.45
C GLY A 215 -19.99 1.78 -1.78
N ASP A 216 -20.14 1.86 -0.46
CA ASP A 216 -19.97 3.11 0.29
C ASP A 216 -19.18 2.88 1.59
N LEU A 217 -17.88 3.11 1.53
CA LEU A 217 -16.97 3.05 2.68
C LEU A 217 -16.70 4.40 3.32
N SER A 218 -17.48 5.44 3.02
CA SER A 218 -17.28 6.82 3.50
C SER A 218 -17.19 6.90 5.03
N LYS A 219 -18.06 6.17 5.75
CA LYS A 219 -18.02 6.10 7.21
C LYS A 219 -16.73 5.47 7.72
N VAL A 220 -16.28 4.38 7.12
CA VAL A 220 -15.01 3.73 7.49
C VAL A 220 -13.86 4.71 7.28
N ARG A 221 -13.76 5.32 6.09
CA ARG A 221 -12.70 6.28 5.75
C ARG A 221 -12.67 7.49 6.70
N SER A 222 -13.83 8.01 7.12
CA SER A 222 -13.92 9.20 7.97
C SER A 222 -13.30 9.02 9.36
N VAL A 223 -13.04 7.79 9.81
CA VAL A 223 -12.51 7.50 11.16
C VAL A 223 -11.14 6.79 11.13
N THR A 224 -10.57 6.53 9.97
CA THR A 224 -9.26 5.84 9.87
C THR A 224 -8.11 6.63 10.46
N SER A 225 -8.17 7.97 10.44
CA SER A 225 -7.18 8.86 11.05
C SER A 225 -7.27 8.92 12.59
N THR A 226 -8.32 8.38 13.18
CA THR A 226 -8.54 8.31 14.62
C THR A 226 -8.83 6.87 15.06
N PRO A 227 -7.87 5.93 14.90
CA PRO A 227 -8.14 4.51 15.04
C PRO A 227 -8.58 4.12 16.45
N LEU A 228 -9.59 3.25 16.54
CA LEU A 228 -10.03 2.62 17.77
C LEU A 228 -9.64 1.14 17.77
N GLY A 229 -8.99 0.69 18.81
CA GLY A 229 -8.60 -0.71 18.99
C GLY A 229 -8.71 -1.18 20.44
N ALA A 230 -8.50 -2.48 20.66
CA ALA A 230 -8.48 -3.11 21.98
C ALA A 230 -7.06 -3.44 22.46
N GLY A 231 -6.05 -2.79 21.89
CA GLY A 231 -4.63 -2.98 22.22
C GLY A 231 -4.23 -2.39 23.57
N ALA A 232 -2.95 -2.54 23.88
CA ALA A 232 -2.33 -2.04 25.10
C ALA A 232 -2.35 -0.50 25.21
N TYR A 233 -2.43 0.18 24.06
CA TYR A 233 -2.50 1.64 23.98
C TYR A 233 -3.67 2.09 23.12
N THR A 234 -4.21 3.25 23.44
CA THR A 234 -5.25 3.97 22.69
C THR A 234 -4.65 5.16 21.96
N PHE A 235 -5.15 5.44 20.77
CA PHE A 235 -4.77 6.63 20.01
C PHE A 235 -5.29 7.89 20.70
N ASN A 236 -4.40 8.85 20.93
CA ASN A 236 -4.74 10.15 21.50
C ASN A 236 -4.83 11.19 20.37
N LYS A 237 -3.73 11.42 19.66
CA LYS A 237 -3.66 12.38 18.55
C LYS A 237 -2.46 12.11 17.64
N TYR A 238 -2.51 12.70 16.44
CA TYR A 238 -1.35 12.91 15.57
C TYR A 238 -1.09 14.42 15.46
N SER A 239 0.15 14.85 15.68
CA SER A 239 0.56 16.23 15.53
C SER A 239 2.06 16.31 15.25
N ASP A 240 2.44 17.15 14.28
CA ASP A 240 3.83 17.48 13.98
C ASP A 240 4.72 16.24 13.71
N GLY A 241 4.20 15.26 12.96
CA GLY A 241 4.92 14.02 12.65
C GLY A 241 5.01 13.03 13.82
N VAL A 242 4.24 13.25 14.89
CA VAL A 242 4.23 12.37 16.07
C VAL A 242 2.84 11.80 16.34
N ILE A 243 2.77 10.48 16.49
CA ILE A 243 1.59 9.77 16.99
C ILE A 243 1.71 9.67 18.51
N TYR A 244 0.71 10.18 19.22
CA TYR A 244 0.61 10.13 20.68
C TYR A 244 -0.37 9.03 21.08
N LEU A 245 0.10 8.12 21.93
CA LEU A 245 -0.68 6.99 22.43
C LEU A 245 -0.70 7.02 23.96
N ASP A 246 -1.86 6.70 24.54
CA ASP A 246 -2.06 6.59 25.98
C ASP A 246 -2.30 5.11 26.38
N ALA A 247 -1.82 4.71 27.55
CA ALA A 247 -2.04 3.38 28.08
C ALA A 247 -3.54 3.09 28.20
N ASN A 248 -3.96 1.90 27.73
CA ASN A 248 -5.34 1.44 27.86
C ASN A 248 -5.55 0.79 29.23
N PRO A 249 -6.29 1.41 30.16
CA PRO A 249 -6.52 0.84 31.50
C PRO A 249 -7.38 -0.42 31.46
N SER A 250 -8.10 -0.66 30.34
CA SER A 250 -8.97 -1.82 30.15
C SER A 250 -8.30 -2.92 29.31
N TYR A 251 -6.99 -2.83 29.07
CA TYR A 251 -6.28 -3.85 28.31
C TYR A 251 -6.34 -5.21 29.01
N TYR A 252 -6.68 -6.28 28.28
CA TYR A 252 -6.98 -7.61 28.83
C TYR A 252 -5.80 -8.27 29.58
N GLN A 253 -4.56 -7.84 29.31
CA GLN A 253 -3.36 -8.28 30.05
C GLN A 253 -2.96 -7.32 31.17
N GLY A 254 -3.77 -6.35 31.50
CA GLY A 254 -3.51 -5.32 32.48
C GLY A 254 -2.93 -4.05 31.86
N GLU A 255 -3.11 -2.93 32.54
CA GLU A 255 -2.65 -1.62 32.10
C GLU A 255 -1.10 -1.60 31.92
N PRO A 256 -0.57 -1.10 30.80
CA PRO A 256 0.85 -0.98 30.55
C PRO A 256 1.57 -0.10 31.59
N ALA A 257 2.82 -0.44 31.89
CA ALA A 257 3.66 0.35 32.81
C ALA A 257 3.98 1.74 32.25
N ALA A 258 4.33 1.84 30.97
CA ALA A 258 4.49 3.11 30.27
C ALA A 258 3.12 3.72 30.02
N LYS A 259 2.87 4.91 30.55
CA LYS A 259 1.54 5.57 30.45
C LYS A 259 1.33 6.26 29.12
N HIS A 260 2.41 6.69 28.49
CA HIS A 260 2.41 7.37 27.21
C HIS A 260 3.45 6.76 26.30
N VAL A 261 3.12 6.61 25.02
CA VAL A 261 4.05 6.22 23.96
C VAL A 261 3.92 7.23 22.82
N ASN A 262 5.04 7.84 22.45
CA ASN A 262 5.12 8.77 21.32
C ASN A 262 5.89 8.09 20.19
N MET A 263 5.24 7.87 19.05
CA MET A 263 5.87 7.31 17.86
C MET A 263 6.21 8.44 16.90
N LYS A 264 7.49 8.68 16.69
CA LYS A 264 8.00 9.76 15.83
C LYS A 264 8.72 9.16 14.64
N GLU A 265 8.42 9.65 13.45
CA GLU A 265 9.22 9.37 12.28
C GLU A 265 10.62 9.96 12.45
N THR A 266 11.65 9.16 12.22
CA THR A 266 13.05 9.52 12.43
C THR A 266 13.87 9.03 11.25
N GLN A 267 14.71 9.92 10.71
CA GLN A 267 15.62 9.56 9.62
C GLN A 267 16.61 8.50 10.09
N GLU A 268 17.00 7.58 9.18
CA GLU A 268 17.88 6.46 9.51
C GLU A 268 19.18 6.91 10.20
N ALA A 269 19.78 8.00 9.71
CA ALA A 269 21.01 8.57 10.28
C ALA A 269 20.87 9.05 11.74
N ASP A 270 19.67 9.40 12.17
CA ASP A 270 19.40 9.94 13.50
C ASP A 270 18.95 8.88 14.52
N LYS A 271 18.65 7.65 14.09
CA LYS A 271 18.09 6.61 14.95
C LYS A 271 19.05 6.21 16.08
N ILE A 272 20.31 5.96 15.78
CA ILE A 272 21.33 5.55 16.78
C ILE A 272 21.73 6.73 17.64
N THR A 273 22.00 7.89 17.03
CA THR A 273 22.42 9.09 17.75
C THR A 273 21.34 9.64 18.66
N GLY A 274 20.07 9.50 18.27
CA GLY A 274 18.92 9.90 19.09
C GLY A 274 18.81 9.06 20.38
N VAL A 275 19.07 7.76 20.32
CA VAL A 275 19.13 6.87 21.50
C VAL A 275 20.33 7.25 22.37
N GLN A 276 21.50 7.48 21.77
CA GLN A 276 22.70 7.91 22.51
C GLN A 276 22.46 9.23 23.27
N ALA A 277 21.77 10.18 22.66
CA ALA A 277 21.46 11.48 23.23
C ALA A 277 20.31 11.44 24.25
N GLY A 278 19.56 10.32 24.33
CA GLY A 278 18.37 10.20 25.19
C GLY A 278 17.17 11.00 24.68
N THR A 279 17.14 11.38 23.41
CA THR A 279 15.99 12.02 22.75
C THR A 279 15.01 11.00 22.17
N ILE A 280 15.44 9.76 22.05
CA ILE A 280 14.68 8.59 21.62
C ILE A 280 14.98 7.48 22.63
N ASP A 281 13.96 6.82 23.16
CA ASP A 281 14.10 5.71 24.10
C ASP A 281 14.32 4.37 23.38
N ILE A 282 13.65 4.18 22.24
CA ILE A 282 13.70 2.95 21.42
C ILE A 282 13.71 3.34 19.95
N SER A 283 14.62 2.78 19.17
CA SER A 283 14.63 2.93 17.71
C SER A 283 14.92 1.58 17.02
N ASP A 284 14.67 1.54 15.70
CA ASP A 284 14.81 0.37 14.84
C ASP A 284 15.76 0.64 13.66
N PRO A 285 17.04 0.94 13.91
CA PRO A 285 17.97 1.19 12.82
C PRO A 285 18.14 -0.07 11.95
N SER A 286 18.26 0.14 10.65
CA SER A 286 18.59 -0.93 9.72
C SER A 286 19.95 -1.52 10.05
N TYR A 287 20.05 -2.84 10.14
CA TYR A 287 21.32 -3.49 10.44
C TYR A 287 22.33 -3.29 9.30
N SER A 288 23.53 -2.85 9.66
CA SER A 288 24.73 -2.87 8.82
C SER A 288 25.96 -3.00 9.72
N LEU A 289 27.10 -3.40 9.15
CA LEU A 289 28.37 -3.40 9.90
C LEU A 289 28.74 -2.00 10.38
N GLU A 290 28.41 -0.97 9.63
CA GLU A 290 28.65 0.42 10.02
C GLU A 290 27.83 0.78 11.25
N ALA A 291 26.52 0.49 11.25
CA ALA A 291 25.64 0.70 12.40
C ALA A 291 26.12 -0.09 13.64
N ALA A 292 26.50 -1.34 13.46
CA ALA A 292 27.03 -2.18 14.54
C ALA A 292 28.33 -1.59 15.14
N ASN A 293 29.27 -1.14 14.30
CA ASN A 293 30.50 -0.50 14.73
C ASN A 293 30.27 0.85 15.43
N GLN A 294 29.28 1.62 14.96
CA GLN A 294 28.88 2.86 15.61
C GLN A 294 28.35 2.59 17.04
N ILE A 295 27.45 1.61 17.20
CA ILE A 295 26.91 1.21 18.51
C ILE A 295 28.04 0.71 19.42
N ALA A 296 28.93 -0.16 18.92
CA ALA A 296 30.06 -0.64 19.68
C ALA A 296 30.99 0.49 20.16
N THR A 297 31.24 1.48 19.30
CA THR A 297 32.04 2.67 19.63
C THR A 297 31.37 3.49 20.74
N ILE A 298 30.09 3.74 20.65
CA ILE A 298 29.29 4.47 21.64
C ILE A 298 29.32 3.73 22.99
N ASN A 299 29.31 2.40 22.98
CA ASN A 299 29.40 1.54 24.18
C ASN A 299 30.82 1.35 24.72
N GLY A 300 31.82 2.07 24.22
CA GLY A 300 33.20 2.02 24.73
C GLY A 300 34.17 1.17 23.92
N GLY A 301 33.84 0.85 22.67
CA GLY A 301 34.75 0.15 21.73
C GLY A 301 34.78 -1.37 21.85
N ASN A 302 33.85 -1.98 22.56
CA ASN A 302 33.65 -3.41 22.58
C ASN A 302 32.93 -3.86 21.30
N SER A 303 33.22 -5.07 20.81
CA SER A 303 32.45 -5.68 19.71
C SER A 303 31.02 -6.09 20.12
N ASP A 304 30.69 -5.94 21.39
CA ASP A 304 29.40 -6.24 21.96
C ASP A 304 28.39 -5.09 21.63
N LEU A 305 27.28 -5.43 21.06
CA LEU A 305 26.18 -4.50 20.76
C LEU A 305 25.38 -4.12 22.00
N ASP A 306 25.54 -4.82 23.12
CA ASP A 306 24.96 -4.50 24.42
C ASP A 306 25.96 -3.75 25.29
N GLY A 307 25.62 -2.54 25.72
CA GLY A 307 26.45 -1.72 26.59
C GLY A 307 25.67 -0.87 27.57
N SER A 308 26.39 -0.03 28.31
CA SER A 308 25.79 0.85 29.31
C SER A 308 25.05 2.07 28.71
N VAL A 309 25.33 2.41 27.46
CA VAL A 309 24.70 3.54 26.77
C VAL A 309 23.58 3.05 25.86
N ILE A 310 23.85 2.04 25.02
CA ILE A 310 22.87 1.44 24.10
C ILE A 310 22.80 -0.05 24.38
N THR A 311 21.59 -0.56 24.59
CA THR A 311 21.28 -1.98 24.62
C THR A 311 20.60 -2.38 23.33
N THR A 312 21.11 -3.40 22.63
CA THR A 312 20.60 -3.83 21.32
C THR A 312 20.03 -5.25 21.41
N ARG A 313 18.95 -5.45 20.66
CA ARG A 313 18.38 -6.79 20.43
C ARG A 313 18.31 -7.02 18.94
N LEU A 314 19.04 -8.03 18.46
CA LEU A 314 18.92 -8.50 17.09
C LEU A 314 17.70 -9.41 16.98
N MET A 315 16.94 -9.22 15.92
CA MET A 315 15.79 -10.06 15.61
C MET A 315 15.96 -10.65 14.21
N ASP A 316 15.64 -11.93 14.07
CA ASP A 316 15.67 -12.59 12.77
C ASP A 316 14.70 -11.92 11.80
N TYR A 317 15.22 -11.46 10.68
CA TYR A 317 14.39 -10.97 9.58
C TYR A 317 13.91 -12.14 8.73
N ARG A 318 12.59 -12.31 8.62
CA ARG A 318 11.96 -13.40 7.87
C ARG A 318 11.82 -13.13 6.37
N GLY A 319 12.37 -12.03 5.91
CA GLY A 319 12.40 -11.66 4.50
C GLY A 319 13.66 -12.12 3.79
N TYR A 320 13.74 -11.81 2.53
CA TYR A 320 14.94 -11.92 1.70
C TYR A 320 14.99 -10.75 0.73
N GLY A 321 16.22 -10.32 0.40
CA GLY A 321 16.46 -9.38 -0.67
C GLY A 321 16.75 -10.12 -1.98
N TYR A 322 16.49 -9.47 -3.11
CA TYR A 322 16.79 -10.02 -4.42
C TYR A 322 17.25 -8.94 -5.39
N ILE A 323 18.02 -9.36 -6.38
CA ILE A 323 18.38 -8.54 -7.54
C ILE A 323 17.63 -9.08 -8.74
N ALA A 324 16.78 -8.26 -9.34
CA ALA A 324 16.05 -8.60 -10.56
C ALA A 324 16.58 -7.81 -11.76
N LEU A 325 16.62 -8.44 -12.92
CA LEU A 325 16.89 -7.78 -14.18
C LEU A 325 15.59 -7.63 -14.99
N SER A 326 15.20 -6.39 -15.27
CA SER A 326 14.08 -6.14 -16.19
C SER A 326 14.43 -6.62 -17.60
N ALA A 327 13.71 -7.62 -18.08
CA ALA A 327 13.94 -8.15 -19.43
C ALA A 327 13.62 -7.12 -20.52
N ASN A 328 12.67 -6.22 -20.25
CA ASN A 328 12.28 -5.18 -21.20
C ASN A 328 13.35 -4.07 -21.31
N ASN A 329 14.10 -3.81 -20.25
CA ASN A 329 15.11 -2.75 -20.20
C ASN A 329 16.52 -3.27 -20.48
N VAL A 330 16.87 -4.46 -19.99
CA VAL A 330 18.17 -5.09 -20.19
C VAL A 330 18.10 -6.01 -21.42
N LYS A 331 18.25 -5.40 -22.58
CA LYS A 331 18.14 -6.07 -23.89
C LYS A 331 19.13 -5.52 -24.92
N VAL A 332 19.35 -6.28 -25.98
CA VAL A 332 20.09 -5.88 -27.18
C VAL A 332 19.10 -5.56 -28.29
N GLY A 333 19.16 -4.35 -28.83
CA GLY A 333 18.15 -3.88 -29.78
C GLY A 333 16.76 -3.77 -29.13
N ASN A 334 15.71 -4.12 -29.89
CA ASN A 334 14.30 -4.01 -29.43
C ASN A 334 13.65 -5.36 -29.07
N ASP A 335 14.41 -6.45 -29.13
CA ASP A 335 13.87 -7.78 -28.82
C ASP A 335 14.43 -8.35 -27.50
N PRO A 336 13.66 -8.28 -26.39
CA PRO A 336 14.09 -8.84 -25.12
C PRO A 336 14.14 -10.39 -25.13
N ALA A 337 13.50 -11.05 -26.10
CA ALA A 337 13.49 -12.50 -26.22
C ALA A 337 14.63 -13.05 -27.09
N SER A 338 15.41 -12.18 -27.79
CA SER A 338 16.54 -12.60 -28.60
C SER A 338 17.64 -13.31 -27.78
N GLU A 339 18.42 -14.16 -28.43
CA GLU A 339 19.52 -14.84 -27.74
C GLU A 339 20.62 -13.87 -27.27
N GLU A 340 20.85 -12.80 -27.98
CA GLU A 340 21.77 -11.72 -27.61
C GLU A 340 21.31 -11.04 -26.31
N SER A 341 20.01 -10.72 -26.19
CA SER A 341 19.42 -10.12 -25.00
C SER A 341 19.48 -11.09 -23.79
N LYS A 342 19.17 -12.35 -24.00
CA LYS A 342 19.31 -13.40 -22.96
C LYS A 342 20.77 -13.55 -22.52
N ASN A 343 21.71 -13.56 -23.46
CA ASN A 343 23.14 -13.66 -23.17
C ASN A 343 23.67 -12.44 -22.40
N LEU A 344 23.21 -11.24 -22.73
CA LEU A 344 23.55 -10.02 -21.98
C LEU A 344 23.11 -10.15 -20.50
N ARG A 345 21.84 -10.50 -20.27
CA ARG A 345 21.33 -10.69 -18.89
C ARG A 345 22.07 -11.82 -18.18
N LYS A 346 22.35 -12.94 -18.86
CA LYS A 346 23.12 -14.04 -18.29
C LYS A 346 24.55 -13.62 -17.91
N ALA A 347 25.21 -12.82 -18.74
CA ALA A 347 26.54 -12.29 -18.44
C ALA A 347 26.53 -11.42 -17.17
N ILE A 348 25.56 -10.49 -17.06
CA ILE A 348 25.39 -9.64 -15.89
C ILE A 348 25.15 -10.49 -14.63
N MET A 349 24.21 -11.44 -14.69
CA MET A 349 23.90 -12.31 -13.56
C MET A 349 25.08 -13.24 -13.20
N THR A 350 25.94 -13.62 -14.15
CA THR A 350 27.16 -14.39 -13.87
C THR A 350 28.14 -13.58 -13.04
N VAL A 351 28.33 -12.30 -13.37
CA VAL A 351 29.19 -11.40 -12.58
C VAL A 351 28.62 -11.20 -11.18
N ILE A 352 27.31 -10.89 -11.08
CA ILE A 352 26.63 -10.75 -9.80
C ILE A 352 26.79 -12.02 -8.95
N ALA A 353 26.56 -13.20 -9.54
CA ALA A 353 26.70 -14.48 -8.84
C ALA A 353 28.12 -14.75 -8.32
N ALA A 354 29.15 -14.23 -9.01
CA ALA A 354 30.55 -14.38 -8.60
C ALA A 354 30.93 -13.50 -7.39
N TYR A 355 30.28 -12.34 -7.23
CA TYR A 355 30.69 -11.34 -6.22
C TYR A 355 29.61 -11.07 -5.15
N ARG A 356 28.43 -11.68 -5.22
CA ARG A 356 27.33 -11.38 -4.28
C ARG A 356 27.67 -11.71 -2.83
N ASP A 357 28.45 -12.77 -2.58
CA ASP A 357 28.86 -13.13 -1.22
C ASP A 357 29.76 -12.04 -0.61
N GLU A 358 30.72 -11.50 -1.39
CA GLU A 358 31.56 -10.38 -0.94
C GLU A 358 30.74 -9.13 -0.67
N GLY A 359 29.77 -8.82 -1.55
CA GLY A 359 28.87 -7.67 -1.39
C GLY A 359 28.01 -7.82 -0.11
N ILE A 360 27.42 -8.96 0.11
CA ILE A 360 26.60 -9.23 1.30
C ILE A 360 27.45 -9.18 2.57
N ASN A 361 28.60 -9.86 2.59
CA ASN A 361 29.49 -9.89 3.75
C ASN A 361 30.07 -8.51 4.10
N SER A 362 30.35 -7.67 3.09
CA SER A 362 30.86 -6.31 3.34
C SER A 362 29.82 -5.41 4.02
N TYR A 363 28.53 -5.64 3.77
CA TYR A 363 27.44 -4.84 4.34
C TYR A 363 26.88 -5.42 5.63
N TYR A 364 26.60 -6.73 5.66
CA TYR A 364 25.91 -7.39 6.77
C TYR A 364 26.83 -8.24 7.66
N GLY A 365 28.09 -8.50 7.27
CA GLY A 365 28.93 -9.47 7.97
C GLY A 365 28.30 -10.86 8.00
N ASP A 366 28.40 -11.53 9.15
CA ASP A 366 27.86 -12.88 9.36
C ASP A 366 26.36 -12.93 9.66
N THR A 367 25.66 -11.77 9.64
CA THR A 367 24.23 -11.70 9.98
C THR A 367 23.30 -11.98 8.80
N ALA A 368 23.85 -12.04 7.59
CA ALA A 368 23.10 -12.42 6.39
C ALA A 368 23.87 -13.45 5.58
N SER A 369 23.17 -14.25 4.80
CA SER A 369 23.77 -15.23 3.91
C SER A 369 23.09 -15.22 2.54
N VAL A 370 23.84 -15.55 1.50
CA VAL A 370 23.31 -15.72 0.16
C VAL A 370 22.46 -16.99 0.09
N ILE A 371 21.27 -16.85 -0.48
CA ILE A 371 20.35 -17.97 -0.74
C ILE A 371 20.09 -18.09 -2.26
N ASN A 372 19.68 -19.27 -2.71
CA ASN A 372 19.40 -19.57 -4.11
C ASN A 372 17.92 -19.93 -4.36
N TYR A 373 17.04 -19.52 -3.46
CA TYR A 373 15.61 -19.79 -3.51
C TYR A 373 14.84 -18.59 -2.94
N PRO A 374 13.58 -18.36 -3.35
CA PRO A 374 12.85 -17.15 -3.00
C PRO A 374 12.07 -17.29 -1.67
N ILE A 375 12.77 -17.65 -0.61
CA ILE A 375 12.23 -17.74 0.75
C ILE A 375 13.36 -17.51 1.75
N SER A 376 13.08 -16.89 2.91
CA SER A 376 14.09 -16.72 3.95
C SER A 376 14.62 -18.07 4.42
N ASN A 377 15.94 -18.17 4.61
CA ASN A 377 16.59 -19.35 5.20
C ASN A 377 16.19 -19.64 6.66
N THR A 378 15.57 -18.65 7.34
CA THR A 378 14.99 -18.84 8.68
C THR A 378 13.57 -19.44 8.63
N SER A 379 12.99 -19.61 7.44
CA SER A 379 11.68 -20.23 7.28
C SER A 379 11.76 -21.75 7.46
N TRP A 380 10.75 -22.32 8.13
CA TRP A 380 10.60 -23.77 8.22
C TRP A 380 10.42 -24.48 6.86
N ALA A 381 9.97 -23.71 5.84
CA ALA A 381 9.78 -24.22 4.48
C ALA A 381 11.02 -24.03 3.58
N ALA A 382 12.11 -23.46 4.10
CA ALA A 382 13.34 -23.31 3.33
C ALA A 382 13.94 -24.67 2.95
N PRO A 383 14.49 -24.82 1.73
CA PRO A 383 15.25 -26.01 1.35
C PRO A 383 16.38 -26.29 2.32
N GLN A 384 16.55 -27.55 2.71
CA GLN A 384 17.61 -28.04 3.59
C GLN A 384 18.89 -28.29 2.80
#